data_8f9df40acf12437c57519aa784c917b8
#
_entry.id   8f9df40acf12437c57519aa784c917b8
#
_cell.length_a   1.000
_cell.length_b   1.000
_cell.length_c   1.000
_cell.angle_alpha   90.00
_cell.angle_beta   90.00
_cell.angle_gamma   90.00
#
_symmetry.space_group_name_H-M   'P 1'
#
loop_
_entity.id
_entity.type
_entity.pdbx_description
1 polymer ?
#
loop_
_entity_poly.entity_id
_entity_poly.type
_entity_poly.pdbx_seq_one_letter_code
_entity_poly.pdbx_strand_id
1 'polypeptide(L)'
;MSTTSEPVNIRVLDREYTIGVSADERDSLVAAAKLLDAKMREIRGANRMAAIDRIAVLAALNLAHELQQLRDDSGKHDRELTRTLGDLQQKLDGVINAGAR
;
A
#
# COMPACT_ATOMS: atom_id res chain seq x y z
N MET A 1 0.66 -3.91 29.15
CA MET A 1 -0.69 -3.52 28.85
C MET A 1 -1.25 -4.23 27.65
N SER A 2 -2.31 -4.87 27.82
CA SER A 2 -2.89 -5.64 26.76
C SER A 2 -3.58 -4.75 25.74
N THR A 3 -3.28 -4.94 24.52
CA THR A 3 -4.07 -4.41 23.43
C THR A 3 -5.36 -5.18 23.35
N THR A 4 -6.44 -4.61 23.82
CA THR A 4 -7.75 -5.22 23.67
C THR A 4 -8.18 -5.10 22.21
N SER A 5 -8.46 -6.24 21.61
CA SER A 5 -9.11 -6.28 20.30
C SER A 5 -10.50 -5.71 20.40
N GLU A 6 -10.81 -4.75 19.57
CA GLU A 6 -12.16 -4.20 19.45
C GLU A 6 -12.81 -4.80 18.20
N PRO A 7 -14.08 -5.23 18.28
CA PRO A 7 -14.78 -5.68 17.10
C PRO A 7 -15.12 -4.49 16.20
N VAL A 8 -14.74 -4.58 14.95
CA VAL A 8 -15.04 -3.56 13.95
C VAL A 8 -15.85 -4.21 12.84
N ASN A 9 -17.00 -3.64 12.53
CA ASN A 9 -17.83 -4.10 11.44
C ASN A 9 -17.39 -3.43 10.15
N ILE A 10 -17.05 -4.24 9.17
CA ILE A 10 -16.73 -3.75 7.82
C ILE A 10 -17.71 -4.32 6.83
N ARG A 11 -17.96 -3.59 5.76
CA ARG A 11 -18.84 -3.99 4.70
C ARG A 11 -18.08 -4.06 3.39
N VAL A 12 -18.09 -5.24 2.79
CA VAL A 12 -17.41 -5.48 1.52
C VAL A 12 -18.36 -6.23 0.60
N LEU A 13 -18.66 -5.66 -0.54
CA LEU A 13 -19.55 -6.20 -1.57
C LEU A 13 -20.89 -6.65 -0.98
N ASP A 14 -21.53 -5.76 -0.21
CA ASP A 14 -22.83 -5.95 0.43
C ASP A 14 -22.84 -7.05 1.50
N ARG A 15 -21.69 -7.54 1.92
CA ARG A 15 -21.54 -8.48 3.03
C ARG A 15 -20.89 -7.79 4.21
N GLU A 16 -21.33 -8.18 5.39
CA GLU A 16 -20.84 -7.59 6.63
C GLU A 16 -19.92 -8.58 7.34
N TYR A 17 -18.79 -8.09 7.80
CA TYR A 17 -17.81 -8.86 8.54
C TYR A 17 -17.44 -8.15 9.80
N THR A 18 -17.22 -8.92 10.87
CA THR A 18 -16.73 -8.37 12.13
C THR A 18 -15.32 -8.87 12.35
N ILE A 19 -14.38 -7.93 12.48
CA ILE A 19 -12.96 -8.26 12.65
C ILE A 19 -12.45 -7.58 13.92
N GLY A 20 -11.72 -8.33 14.73
CA GLY A 20 -11.07 -7.80 15.91
C GLY A 20 -9.76 -7.14 15.57
N VAL A 21 -9.62 -5.86 15.90
CA VAL A 21 -8.39 -5.10 15.71
C VAL A 21 -8.13 -4.22 16.91
N SER A 22 -6.90 -3.76 17.07
CA SER A 22 -6.59 -2.77 18.09
C SER A 22 -7.25 -1.44 17.73
N ALA A 23 -7.49 -0.61 18.75
CA ALA A 23 -8.13 0.69 18.55
C ALA A 23 -7.34 1.54 17.54
N ASP A 24 -6.02 1.44 17.55
CA ASP A 24 -5.14 2.20 16.67
C ASP A 24 -5.33 1.82 15.19
N GLU A 25 -5.77 0.60 14.92
CA GLU A 25 -5.88 0.08 13.56
C GLU A 25 -7.29 0.20 13.00
N ARG A 26 -8.24 0.63 13.80
CA ARG A 26 -9.64 0.69 13.39
C ARG A 26 -9.86 1.52 12.13
N ASP A 27 -9.37 2.76 12.13
CA ASP A 27 -9.57 3.68 11.00
C ASP A 27 -8.86 3.18 9.75
N SER A 28 -7.68 2.61 9.93
CA SER A 28 -6.92 2.01 8.84
C SER A 28 -7.66 0.82 8.24
N LEU A 29 -8.25 -0.03 9.08
CA LEU A 29 -9.02 -1.17 8.61
C LEU A 29 -10.28 -0.74 7.84
N VAL A 30 -10.99 0.26 8.35
CA VAL A 30 -12.18 0.79 7.68
C VAL A 30 -11.82 1.35 6.31
N ALA A 31 -10.71 2.09 6.21
CA ALA A 31 -10.22 2.61 4.95
C ALA A 31 -9.84 1.49 3.98
N ALA A 32 -9.17 0.45 4.49
CA ALA A 32 -8.81 -0.71 3.68
C ALA A 32 -10.05 -1.45 3.16
N ALA A 33 -11.07 -1.58 4.00
CA ALA A 33 -12.32 -2.24 3.60
C ALA A 33 -13.01 -1.46 2.46
N LYS A 34 -13.00 -0.15 2.52
CA LYS A 34 -13.56 0.69 1.45
C LYS A 34 -12.80 0.52 0.14
N LEU A 35 -11.48 0.44 0.24
CA LEU A 35 -10.63 0.23 -0.92
C LEU A 35 -10.90 -1.14 -1.57
N LEU A 36 -10.99 -2.18 -0.75
CA LEU A 36 -11.30 -3.52 -1.22
C LEU A 36 -12.70 -3.59 -1.85
N ASP A 37 -13.68 -2.99 -1.19
CA ASP A 37 -15.05 -2.94 -1.71
C ASP A 37 -15.10 -2.28 -3.09
N ALA A 38 -14.43 -1.15 -3.24
CA ALA A 38 -14.38 -0.44 -4.52
C ALA A 38 -13.75 -1.31 -5.62
N LYS A 39 -12.65 -1.99 -5.29
CA LYS A 39 -11.95 -2.87 -6.23
C LYS A 39 -12.82 -4.06 -6.63
N MET A 40 -13.51 -4.66 -5.67
CA MET A 40 -14.41 -5.79 -5.95
C MET A 40 -15.61 -5.38 -6.79
N ARG A 41 -16.16 -4.20 -6.56
CA ARG A 41 -17.27 -3.68 -7.37
C ARG A 41 -16.83 -3.42 -8.81
N GLU A 42 -15.64 -2.90 -9.00
CA GLU A 42 -15.06 -2.71 -10.31
C GLU A 42 -14.93 -4.04 -11.07
N ILE A 43 -14.40 -5.05 -10.42
CA ILE A 43 -14.22 -6.37 -11.02
C ILE A 43 -15.57 -7.02 -11.33
N ARG A 44 -16.53 -6.91 -10.40
CA ARG A 44 -17.87 -7.42 -10.61
C ARG A 44 -18.55 -6.77 -11.80
N GLY A 45 -18.35 -5.47 -12.00
CA GLY A 45 -18.89 -4.75 -13.14
C GLY A 45 -18.40 -5.30 -14.48
N ALA A 46 -17.15 -5.77 -14.52
CA ALA A 46 -16.56 -6.37 -15.71
C ALA A 46 -16.94 -7.86 -15.87
N ASN A 47 -17.26 -8.55 -14.76
CA ASN A 47 -17.50 -9.99 -14.73
C ASN A 47 -18.75 -10.31 -13.90
N ARG A 48 -19.93 -9.97 -14.40
CA ARG A 48 -21.17 -10.07 -13.64
C ARG A 48 -21.54 -11.49 -13.20
N MET A 49 -21.06 -12.48 -13.94
CA MET A 49 -21.35 -13.87 -13.65
C MET A 49 -20.34 -14.53 -12.73
N ALA A 50 -19.31 -13.81 -12.34
CA ALA A 50 -18.27 -14.37 -11.48
C ALA A 50 -18.77 -14.53 -10.05
N ALA A 51 -18.39 -15.65 -9.41
CA ALA A 51 -18.68 -15.91 -8.02
C ALA A 51 -17.89 -14.95 -7.13
N ILE A 52 -18.41 -14.67 -5.95
CA ILE A 52 -17.82 -13.69 -5.03
C ILE A 52 -16.40 -14.07 -4.60
N ASP A 53 -16.12 -15.36 -4.41
CA ASP A 53 -14.78 -15.83 -4.05
C ASP A 53 -13.77 -15.54 -5.16
N ARG A 54 -14.17 -15.71 -6.41
CA ARG A 54 -13.33 -15.37 -7.55
C ARG A 54 -13.09 -13.85 -7.62
N ILE A 55 -14.13 -13.06 -7.40
CA ILE A 55 -14.02 -11.60 -7.37
C ILE A 55 -13.04 -11.18 -6.27
N ALA A 56 -13.14 -11.79 -5.10
CA ALA A 56 -12.25 -11.50 -3.98
C ALA A 56 -10.80 -11.83 -4.31
N VAL A 57 -10.53 -12.97 -4.92
CA VAL A 57 -9.18 -13.37 -5.31
C VAL A 57 -8.60 -12.42 -6.36
N LEU A 58 -9.40 -12.05 -7.37
CA LEU A 58 -8.97 -11.11 -8.39
C LEU A 58 -8.67 -9.73 -7.80
N ALA A 59 -9.52 -9.27 -6.88
CA ALA A 59 -9.30 -8.00 -6.20
C ALA A 59 -8.03 -8.05 -5.35
N ALA A 60 -7.82 -9.13 -4.62
CA ALA A 60 -6.63 -9.31 -3.80
C ALA A 60 -5.36 -9.31 -4.65
N LEU A 61 -5.36 -10.03 -5.77
CA LEU A 61 -4.23 -10.05 -6.70
C LEU A 61 -3.95 -8.67 -7.28
N ASN A 62 -5.00 -7.94 -7.64
CA ASN A 62 -4.88 -6.60 -8.19
C ASN A 62 -4.25 -5.65 -7.17
N LEU A 63 -4.75 -5.67 -5.93
CA LEU A 63 -4.24 -4.82 -4.86
C LEU A 63 -2.82 -5.21 -4.47
N ALA A 64 -2.53 -6.50 -4.41
CA ALA A 64 -1.17 -6.98 -4.12
C ALA A 64 -0.19 -6.54 -5.22
N HIS A 65 -0.62 -6.58 -6.48
CA HIS A 65 0.20 -6.12 -7.60
C HIS A 65 0.45 -4.61 -7.51
N GLU A 66 -0.58 -3.83 -7.22
CA GLU A 66 -0.42 -2.39 -7.01
C GLU A 66 0.54 -2.08 -5.86
N LEU A 67 0.42 -2.81 -4.75
CA LEU A 67 1.32 -2.66 -3.62
C LEU A 67 2.76 -2.98 -4.00
N GLN A 68 2.96 -4.05 -4.77
CA GLN A 68 4.27 -4.45 -5.25
C GLN A 68 4.89 -3.36 -6.14
N GLN A 69 4.10 -2.81 -7.04
CA GLN A 69 4.54 -1.70 -7.90
C GLN A 69 4.94 -0.47 -7.09
N LEU A 70 4.15 -0.12 -6.08
CA LEU A 70 4.47 1.01 -5.20
C LEU A 70 5.77 0.78 -4.44
N ARG A 71 6.00 -0.42 -3.96
CA ARG A 71 7.25 -0.78 -3.28
C ARG A 71 8.43 -0.73 -4.21
N ASP A 72 8.28 -1.22 -5.43
CA ASP A 72 9.34 -1.19 -6.44
C ASP A 72 9.67 0.24 -6.84
N ASP A 73 8.67 1.08 -7.06
CA ASP A 73 8.85 2.48 -7.40
C ASP A 73 9.49 3.25 -6.25
N SER A 74 9.05 2.99 -5.02
CA SER A 74 9.63 3.62 -3.84
C SER A 74 11.09 3.23 -3.67
N GLY A 75 11.41 1.93 -3.79
CA GLY A 75 12.78 1.45 -3.71
C GLY A 75 13.67 2.02 -4.81
N LYS A 76 13.13 2.13 -6.01
CA LYS A 76 13.82 2.71 -7.16
C LYS A 76 14.09 4.20 -6.95
N HIS A 77 13.08 4.92 -6.46
CA HIS A 77 13.21 6.33 -6.14
C HIS A 77 14.24 6.57 -5.05
N ASP A 78 14.24 5.77 -4.00
CA ASP A 78 15.20 5.87 -2.91
C ASP A 78 16.63 5.61 -3.41
N ARG A 79 16.81 4.64 -4.29
CA ARG A 79 18.13 4.36 -4.89
C ARG A 79 18.61 5.50 -5.77
N GLU A 80 17.73 6.07 -6.57
CA GLU A 80 18.05 7.22 -7.42
C GLU A 80 18.43 8.43 -6.57
N LEU A 81 17.68 8.68 -5.50
CA LEU A 81 17.96 9.78 -4.59
C LEU A 81 19.31 9.61 -3.92
N THR A 82 19.60 8.42 -3.40
CA THR A 82 20.89 8.12 -2.76
C THR A 82 22.04 8.31 -3.74
N ARG A 83 21.87 7.88 -4.98
CA ARG A 83 22.87 8.05 -6.03
C ARG A 83 23.12 9.52 -6.34
N THR A 84 22.05 10.30 -6.47
CA THR A 84 22.14 11.73 -6.73
C THR A 84 22.86 12.46 -5.60
N LEU A 85 22.54 12.12 -4.35
CA LEU A 85 23.21 12.71 -3.19
C LEU A 85 24.69 12.33 -3.16
N GLY A 86 25.03 11.09 -3.49
CA GLY A 86 26.42 10.65 -3.58
C GLY A 86 27.20 11.41 -4.66
N ASP A 87 26.61 11.57 -5.82
CA ASP A 87 27.22 12.32 -6.92
C ASP A 87 27.44 13.80 -6.55
N LEU A 88 26.46 14.39 -5.87
CA LEU A 88 26.55 15.77 -5.42
C LEU A 88 27.67 15.94 -4.39
N GLN A 89 27.79 15.00 -3.46
CA GLN A 89 28.82 15.00 -2.45
C GLN A 89 30.22 14.92 -3.08
N GLN A 90 30.40 14.06 -4.08
CA GLN A 90 31.66 13.94 -4.79
C GLN A 90 32.04 15.27 -5.50
N LYS A 91 31.07 15.92 -6.10
CA LYS A 91 31.31 17.22 -6.75
C LYS A 91 31.71 18.28 -5.74
N LEU A 92 31.07 18.30 -4.58
CA LEU A 92 31.42 19.26 -3.51
C LEU A 92 32.81 18.96 -2.96
N ASP A 93 33.16 17.73 -2.74
CA ASP A 93 34.48 17.32 -2.28
C ASP A 93 35.57 17.72 -3.28
N GLY A 94 35.29 17.56 -4.57
CA GLY A 94 36.18 17.99 -5.64
C GLY A 94 36.43 19.48 -5.63
N VAL A 95 35.38 20.28 -5.42
CA VAL A 95 35.48 21.74 -5.33
C VAL A 95 36.28 22.14 -4.09
N ILE A 96 36.02 21.52 -2.95
CA ILE A 96 36.73 21.82 -1.71
C ILE A 96 38.21 21.48 -1.86
N ASN A 97 38.54 20.33 -2.41
CA ASN A 97 39.91 19.90 -2.63
C ASN A 97 40.64 20.85 -3.60
N ALA A 98 39.98 21.31 -4.64
CA ALA A 98 40.54 22.27 -5.59
C ALA A 98 40.78 23.63 -4.95
N GLY A 99 39.88 24.06 -4.06
CA GLY A 99 40.00 25.31 -3.34
C GLY A 99 41.04 25.31 -2.23
N ALA A 100 41.46 24.13 -1.78
CA ALA A 100 42.45 23.98 -0.71
C ALA A 100 43.91 24.10 -1.17
N ARG A 101 44.15 24.25 -2.45
CA ARG A 101 45.50 24.37 -2.99
C ARG A 101 46.05 25.80 -2.94
#